data_855b2ccf999743dee2c15b9f7810831b
#
_entry.id   855b2ccf999743dee2c15b9f7810831b
#
_cell.length_a   1.000
_cell.length_b   1.000
_cell.length_c   1.000
_cell.angle_alpha   90.00
_cell.angle_beta   90.00
_cell.angle_gamma   90.00
#
_symmetry.space_group_name_H-M   'P 1'
#
loop_
_entity.id
_entity.type
_entity.pdbx_description
1 polymer ?
#
loop_
_entity_poly.entity_id
_entity_poly.type
_entity_poly.pdbx_seq_one_letter_code
_entity_poly.pdbx_strand_id
1 'polypeptide(L)'
;DYMLSSCPFAFFLPEYVNANRKVAEQDLNLTQDEAKRLLGMLREEALPRNRTYRYNYVKDNCATRIVERIDQAVGARVVYSDSINYGSFRREMREYHRNYPWYQFGIDLALGSGIDRPADGREEMFVPVEMMRRAATAHMPDGRPLVKETRILNEGLPDATLGPTPWWKAPLFWSIVLFVAVAAVCVCDIRRVRLSRWLWSSYFLSAGVAGCVIAFLVFISEHESTSPNALLVWLNPLQLVTGLCVWWRKARAAEIVMNYYNIIAVGALLLVWPFQPQSANPAFFPLMGCAVLLGSAYAIIAHKSSYFKRK
;
A
#
# COMPACT_ATOMS: atom_id res chain seq x y z
N ASP A 1 14.48 -7.71 -7.17
CA ASP A 1 15.21 -8.62 -6.29
C ASP A 1 15.91 -7.84 -5.18
N TYR A 2 15.98 -8.44 -3.98
CA TYR A 2 16.70 -7.93 -2.83
C TYR A 2 17.94 -8.79 -2.59
N MET A 3 18.85 -8.24 -1.79
CA MET A 3 20.14 -8.89 -1.55
C MET A 3 20.49 -8.87 -0.07
N LEU A 4 20.91 -10.01 0.47
CA LEU A 4 21.53 -10.09 1.78
C LEU A 4 22.88 -9.36 1.76
N SER A 5 23.11 -8.48 2.73
CA SER A 5 24.37 -7.78 2.95
C SER A 5 24.86 -8.05 4.36
N SER A 6 26.17 -8.03 4.54
CA SER A 6 26.80 -8.14 5.85
C SER A 6 27.95 -7.16 5.97
N CYS A 7 28.13 -6.62 7.17
CA CYS A 7 29.25 -5.76 7.50
C CYS A 7 29.76 -6.05 8.92
N PRO A 8 31.00 -5.73 9.26
CA PRO A 8 31.48 -5.82 10.63
C PRO A 8 30.67 -4.93 11.56
N PHE A 9 30.34 -5.43 12.76
CA PHE A 9 29.56 -4.70 13.76
C PHE A 9 30.17 -3.33 14.14
N ALA A 10 31.51 -3.24 14.10
CA ALA A 10 32.23 -2.02 14.33
C ALA A 10 31.91 -0.88 13.34
N PHE A 11 31.39 -1.18 12.17
CA PHE A 11 30.88 -0.20 11.20
C PHE A 11 29.39 0.01 11.32
N PHE A 12 28.64 -1.06 11.62
CA PHE A 12 27.18 -1.00 11.77
C PHE A 12 26.72 -0.05 12.88
N LEU A 13 27.20 -0.26 14.11
CA LEU A 13 26.70 0.51 15.27
C LEU A 13 26.98 2.01 15.13
N PRO A 14 28.20 2.47 14.75
CA PRO A 14 28.46 3.91 14.60
C PRO A 14 27.58 4.59 13.53
N GLU A 15 27.20 3.90 12.46
CA GLU A 15 26.30 4.46 11.44
C GLU A 15 24.95 4.84 12.05
N TYR A 16 24.36 3.94 12.86
CA TYR A 16 23.06 4.19 13.51
C TYR A 16 23.18 5.21 14.65
N VAL A 17 24.28 5.20 15.40
CA VAL A 17 24.54 6.20 16.45
C VAL A 17 24.67 7.60 15.84
N ASN A 18 25.45 7.76 14.77
CA ASN A 18 25.62 9.03 14.07
C ASN A 18 24.32 9.53 13.43
N ALA A 19 23.46 8.61 13.00
CA ALA A 19 22.12 8.92 12.47
C ALA A 19 21.06 9.12 13.58
N ASN A 20 21.43 9.10 14.85
CA ASN A 20 20.55 9.20 16.03
C ASN A 20 19.42 8.15 16.01
N ARG A 21 19.65 6.97 15.45
CA ARG A 21 18.68 5.88 15.36
C ARG A 21 18.79 4.93 16.54
N LYS A 22 17.65 4.47 17.04
CA LYS A 22 17.60 3.44 18.08
C LYS A 22 18.15 2.13 17.56
N VAL A 23 18.99 1.45 18.38
CA VAL A 23 19.48 0.10 18.13
C VAL A 23 19.18 -0.76 19.34
N ALA A 24 18.45 -1.85 19.12
CA ALA A 24 18.18 -2.88 20.11
C ALA A 24 18.81 -4.21 19.68
N GLU A 25 19.33 -4.95 20.62
CA GLU A 25 19.91 -6.27 20.43
C GLU A 25 19.15 -7.30 21.25
N GLN A 26 18.84 -8.46 20.66
CA GLN A 26 18.27 -9.61 21.37
C GLN A 26 19.24 -10.76 21.37
N ASP A 27 19.64 -11.21 22.57
CA ASP A 27 20.49 -12.40 22.74
C ASP A 27 19.62 -13.65 22.67
N LEU A 28 19.80 -14.45 21.61
CA LEU A 28 19.03 -15.68 21.40
C LEU A 28 19.52 -16.80 22.30
N ASN A 29 18.59 -17.53 22.91
CA ASN A 29 18.87 -18.67 23.80
C ASN A 29 19.12 -19.98 23.04
N LEU A 30 19.99 -19.92 22.05
CA LEU A 30 20.36 -21.08 21.24
C LEU A 30 21.41 -21.93 21.95
N THR A 31 21.32 -23.24 21.78
CA THR A 31 22.43 -24.15 22.11
C THR A 31 23.59 -23.94 21.12
N GLN A 32 24.78 -24.45 21.48
CA GLN A 32 25.95 -24.28 20.63
C GLN A 32 25.72 -24.90 19.22
N ASP A 33 25.00 -26.02 19.15
CA ASP A 33 24.73 -26.68 17.86
C ASP A 33 23.68 -25.96 17.03
N GLU A 34 22.62 -25.41 17.67
CA GLU A 34 21.64 -24.51 17.03
C GLU A 34 22.31 -23.25 16.49
N ALA A 35 23.17 -22.63 17.29
CA ALA A 35 23.94 -21.44 16.86
C ALA A 35 24.88 -21.74 15.70
N LYS A 36 25.57 -22.91 15.69
CA LYS A 36 26.40 -23.34 14.57
C LYS A 36 25.59 -23.56 13.31
N ARG A 37 24.41 -24.21 13.42
CA ARG A 37 23.50 -24.39 12.27
C ARG A 37 23.06 -23.06 11.70
N LEU A 38 22.59 -22.12 12.56
CA LEU A 38 22.18 -20.78 12.13
C LEU A 38 23.32 -20.04 11.41
N LEU A 39 24.49 -20.01 12.01
CA LEU A 39 25.67 -19.37 11.42
C LEU A 39 26.07 -20.00 10.08
N GLY A 40 25.98 -21.33 9.96
CA GLY A 40 26.23 -22.06 8.71
C GLY A 40 25.28 -21.64 7.59
N MET A 41 23.96 -21.55 7.89
CA MET A 41 22.96 -21.11 6.94
C MET A 41 23.19 -19.64 6.51
N LEU A 42 23.43 -18.73 7.46
CA LEU A 42 23.69 -17.33 7.14
C LEU A 42 24.96 -17.13 6.30
N ARG A 43 26.01 -17.89 6.56
CA ARG A 43 27.24 -17.86 5.74
C ARG A 43 27.00 -18.37 4.31
N GLU A 44 26.23 -19.43 4.15
CA GLU A 44 25.88 -19.96 2.82
C GLU A 44 25.00 -18.98 2.04
N GLU A 45 24.02 -18.34 2.69
CA GLU A 45 23.17 -17.32 2.07
C GLU A 45 23.93 -16.03 1.73
N ALA A 46 24.98 -15.70 2.48
CA ALA A 46 25.81 -14.52 2.20
C ALA A 46 26.73 -14.71 0.96
N LEU A 47 26.88 -15.93 0.44
CA LEU A 47 27.67 -16.17 -0.76
C LEU A 47 27.09 -15.43 -1.97
N PRO A 48 27.93 -14.90 -2.87
CA PRO A 48 27.47 -14.13 -4.04
C PRO A 48 26.39 -14.82 -4.88
N ARG A 49 26.44 -16.14 -4.99
CA ARG A 49 25.48 -16.98 -5.75
C ARG A 49 24.11 -17.10 -5.06
N ASN A 50 24.01 -16.94 -3.72
CA ASN A 50 22.83 -17.24 -2.92
C ASN A 50 22.21 -15.98 -2.29
N ARG A 51 22.93 -14.86 -2.24
CA ARG A 51 22.53 -13.69 -1.49
C ARG A 51 21.35 -12.91 -2.07
N THR A 52 21.03 -13.14 -3.34
CA THR A 52 19.91 -12.45 -4.02
C THR A 52 18.65 -13.30 -3.90
N TYR A 53 17.55 -12.66 -3.53
CA TYR A 53 16.26 -13.32 -3.41
C TYR A 53 15.13 -12.44 -3.93
N ARG A 54 13.99 -13.08 -4.26
CA ARG A 54 12.80 -12.40 -4.69
C ARG A 54 12.02 -11.91 -3.49
N TYR A 55 11.94 -10.61 -3.34
CA TYR A 55 11.26 -9.98 -2.21
C TYR A 55 9.74 -10.04 -2.37
N ASN A 56 9.03 -10.51 -1.36
CA ASN A 56 7.59 -10.40 -1.22
C ASN A 56 7.28 -9.58 0.03
N TYR A 57 6.53 -8.50 -0.13
CA TYR A 57 6.32 -7.51 0.91
C TYR A 57 5.81 -8.07 2.24
N VAL A 58 4.93 -9.08 2.22
CA VAL A 58 4.32 -9.68 3.42
C VAL A 58 4.73 -11.12 3.67
N LYS A 59 5.15 -11.88 2.65
CA LYS A 59 5.41 -13.33 2.78
C LYS A 59 6.88 -13.69 2.84
N ASP A 60 7.75 -12.97 2.13
CA ASP A 60 9.19 -13.26 2.05
C ASP A 60 9.99 -11.96 2.04
N ASN A 61 10.13 -11.37 3.22
CA ASN A 61 10.87 -10.13 3.44
C ASN A 61 12.01 -10.31 4.46
N CYS A 62 12.69 -9.23 4.79
CA CYS A 62 13.82 -9.27 5.72
C CYS A 62 13.46 -9.80 7.12
N ALA A 63 12.24 -9.59 7.60
CA ALA A 63 11.80 -10.07 8.91
C ALA A 63 11.34 -11.53 8.87
N THR A 64 10.50 -11.91 7.90
CA THR A 64 9.97 -13.27 7.78
C THR A 64 11.08 -14.30 7.56
N ARG A 65 12.14 -13.93 6.82
CA ARG A 65 13.32 -14.80 6.64
C ARG A 65 14.06 -15.06 7.95
N ILE A 66 14.19 -14.08 8.83
CA ILE A 66 14.82 -14.26 10.14
C ILE A 66 14.05 -15.29 10.95
N VAL A 67 12.72 -15.17 11.01
CA VAL A 67 11.85 -16.13 11.71
C VAL A 67 12.03 -17.55 11.17
N GLU A 68 12.07 -17.69 9.85
CA GLU A 68 12.25 -18.97 9.20
C GLU A 68 13.63 -19.61 9.49
N ARG A 69 14.71 -18.81 9.48
CA ARG A 69 16.05 -19.30 9.78
C ARG A 69 16.22 -19.69 11.25
N ILE A 70 15.57 -19.01 12.16
CA ILE A 70 15.53 -19.42 13.57
C ILE A 70 14.85 -20.78 13.73
N ASP A 71 13.67 -20.98 13.12
CA ASP A 71 12.97 -22.28 13.15
C ASP A 71 13.83 -23.42 12.61
N GLN A 72 14.50 -23.19 11.47
CA GLN A 72 15.39 -24.18 10.86
C GLN A 72 16.61 -24.49 11.74
N ALA A 73 17.15 -23.48 12.42
CA ALA A 73 18.28 -23.66 13.33
C ALA A 73 17.90 -24.47 14.57
N VAL A 74 16.74 -24.18 15.15
CA VAL A 74 16.17 -24.93 16.29
C VAL A 74 15.74 -26.34 15.88
N GLY A 75 15.41 -26.56 14.60
CA GLY A 75 14.91 -27.83 14.09
C GLY A 75 13.43 -28.06 14.36
N ALA A 76 12.72 -27.04 14.81
CA ALA A 76 11.28 -27.07 15.06
C ALA A 76 10.70 -25.65 15.05
N ARG A 77 9.37 -25.57 14.90
CA ARG A 77 8.67 -24.29 14.87
C ARG A 77 8.64 -23.62 16.26
N VAL A 78 9.20 -22.44 16.35
CA VAL A 78 9.13 -21.61 17.57
C VAL A 78 7.70 -21.10 17.79
N VAL A 79 7.26 -21.07 19.05
CA VAL A 79 5.92 -20.60 19.45
C VAL A 79 6.02 -19.12 19.81
N TYR A 80 5.40 -18.27 19.00
CA TYR A 80 5.29 -16.83 19.23
C TYR A 80 3.95 -16.50 19.86
N SER A 81 3.93 -15.48 20.73
CA SER A 81 2.70 -15.04 21.40
C SER A 81 1.77 -14.30 20.42
N ASP A 82 0.47 -14.59 20.49
CA ASP A 82 -0.61 -13.91 19.76
C ASP A 82 -1.26 -12.78 20.57
N SER A 83 -0.54 -12.20 21.52
CA SER A 83 -1.07 -11.21 22.48
C SER A 83 -1.64 -9.94 21.84
N ILE A 84 -1.23 -9.60 20.62
CA ILE A 84 -1.78 -8.53 19.80
C ILE A 84 -2.08 -9.12 18.44
N ASN A 85 -3.28 -8.84 17.94
CA ASN A 85 -3.72 -9.25 16.62
C ASN A 85 -4.32 -8.02 15.90
N TYR A 86 -3.69 -7.58 14.82
CA TYR A 86 -4.16 -6.48 13.98
C TYR A 86 -5.31 -6.92 13.08
N GLY A 87 -5.45 -8.21 12.83
CA GLY A 87 -6.51 -8.82 12.05
C GLY A 87 -6.24 -8.92 10.56
N SER A 88 -5.41 -8.05 9.98
CA SER A 88 -4.96 -8.17 8.58
C SER A 88 -3.66 -7.40 8.35
N PHE A 89 -2.91 -7.76 7.31
CA PHE A 89 -1.68 -7.05 6.93
C PHE A 89 -1.93 -5.56 6.69
N ARG A 90 -3.03 -5.19 6.03
CA ARG A 90 -3.35 -3.79 5.76
C ARG A 90 -3.61 -3.00 7.03
N ARG A 91 -4.31 -3.59 8.01
CA ARG A 91 -4.59 -2.90 9.29
C ARG A 91 -3.32 -2.66 10.07
N GLU A 92 -2.43 -3.63 10.10
CA GLU A 92 -1.12 -3.51 10.72
C GLU A 92 -0.28 -2.42 10.04
N MET A 93 -0.20 -2.43 8.70
CA MET A 93 0.49 -1.37 7.95
C MET A 93 -0.06 0.02 8.30
N ARG A 94 -1.39 0.17 8.38
CA ARG A 94 -2.03 1.45 8.73
C ARG A 94 -1.67 1.92 10.13
N GLU A 95 -1.50 1.02 11.08
CA GLU A 95 -1.06 1.37 12.42
C GLU A 95 0.36 1.97 12.39
N TYR A 96 1.28 1.33 11.65
CA TYR A 96 2.65 1.84 11.52
C TYR A 96 2.78 3.08 10.64
N HIS A 97 1.85 3.29 9.70
CA HIS A 97 1.84 4.45 8.81
C HIS A 97 0.92 5.59 9.29
N ARG A 98 0.34 5.51 10.49
CA ARG A 98 -0.65 6.49 10.99
C ARG A 98 -0.19 7.95 10.92
N ASN A 99 1.10 8.19 11.09
CA ASN A 99 1.71 9.52 11.01
C ASN A 99 2.14 9.91 9.60
N TYR A 100 1.98 9.03 8.61
CA TYR A 100 2.38 9.22 7.21
C TYR A 100 1.20 8.97 6.26
N PRO A 101 0.13 9.78 6.31
CA PRO A 101 -1.12 9.48 5.59
C PRO A 101 -0.97 9.49 4.07
N TRP A 102 -0.01 10.25 3.50
CA TRP A 102 0.27 10.22 2.06
C TRP A 102 1.00 8.94 1.64
N TYR A 103 1.91 8.47 2.47
CA TYR A 103 2.56 7.17 2.24
C TYR A 103 1.53 6.04 2.29
N GLN A 104 0.67 6.05 3.33
CA GLN A 104 -0.43 5.10 3.43
C GLN A 104 -1.41 5.20 2.25
N PHE A 105 -1.70 6.41 1.75
CA PHE A 105 -2.53 6.60 0.56
C PHE A 105 -1.92 5.89 -0.66
N GLY A 106 -0.61 6.02 -0.88
CA GLY A 106 0.10 5.33 -1.97
C GLY A 106 0.09 3.80 -1.82
N ILE A 107 0.31 3.30 -0.61
CA ILE A 107 0.26 1.86 -0.30
C ILE A 107 -1.16 1.31 -0.52
N ASP A 108 -2.20 1.99 -0.03
CA ASP A 108 -3.60 1.59 -0.23
C ASP A 108 -4.01 1.60 -1.72
N LEU A 109 -3.39 2.46 -2.53
CA LEU A 109 -3.60 2.53 -3.97
C LEU A 109 -2.97 1.33 -4.70
N ALA A 110 -1.75 0.98 -4.32
CA ALA A 110 -0.95 -0.05 -4.99
C ALA A 110 -1.39 -1.48 -4.61
N LEU A 111 -1.77 -1.70 -3.33
CA LEU A 111 -2.05 -3.03 -2.80
C LEU A 111 -3.54 -3.39 -2.93
N GLY A 112 -3.79 -4.58 -3.45
CA GLY A 112 -5.12 -5.15 -3.64
C GLY A 112 -5.71 -5.80 -2.39
N SER A 113 -6.81 -6.55 -2.55
CA SER A 113 -7.51 -7.23 -1.47
C SER A 113 -6.76 -8.42 -0.86
N GLY A 114 -5.70 -8.89 -1.51
CA GLY A 114 -4.88 -10.02 -1.01
C GLY A 114 -4.29 -9.79 0.38
N ILE A 115 -4.09 -8.52 0.78
CA ILE A 115 -3.58 -8.14 2.11
C ILE A 115 -4.66 -7.80 3.13
N ASP A 116 -5.93 -7.89 2.74
CA ASP A 116 -7.08 -7.65 3.64
C ASP A 116 -7.57 -8.92 4.31
N ARG A 117 -7.03 -10.09 3.92
CA ARG A 117 -7.35 -11.36 4.58
C ARG A 117 -6.85 -11.35 6.04
N PRO A 118 -7.48 -12.15 6.91
CA PRO A 118 -6.97 -12.36 8.26
C PRO A 118 -5.51 -12.84 8.21
N ALA A 119 -4.67 -12.24 9.08
CA ALA A 119 -3.29 -12.64 9.32
C ALA A 119 -3.20 -13.24 10.72
N ASP A 120 -2.43 -14.33 10.88
CA ASP A 120 -2.10 -14.88 12.18
C ASP A 120 -0.91 -14.12 12.80
N GLY A 121 -0.64 -14.36 14.09
CA GLY A 121 0.43 -13.67 14.80
C GLY A 121 1.83 -13.93 14.22
N ARG A 122 2.01 -15.02 13.49
CA ARG A 122 3.25 -15.31 12.79
C ARG A 122 3.37 -14.50 11.51
N GLU A 123 2.29 -14.40 10.76
CA GLU A 123 2.22 -13.58 9.55
C GLU A 123 2.42 -12.10 9.83
N GLU A 124 1.92 -11.61 10.98
CA GLU A 124 2.12 -10.23 11.42
C GLU A 124 3.60 -9.89 11.73
N MET A 125 4.47 -10.88 11.90
CA MET A 125 5.92 -10.65 12.02
C MET A 125 6.62 -10.23 10.71
N PHE A 126 5.87 -9.98 9.64
CA PHE A 126 6.44 -9.32 8.44
C PHE A 126 6.92 -7.89 8.75
N VAL A 127 6.41 -7.27 9.82
CA VAL A 127 6.92 -6.01 10.36
C VAL A 127 8.08 -6.30 11.32
N PRO A 128 9.29 -5.77 11.06
CA PRO A 128 10.48 -6.09 11.89
C PRO A 128 10.31 -5.77 13.38
N VAL A 129 9.59 -4.69 13.72
CA VAL A 129 9.34 -4.31 15.12
C VAL A 129 8.41 -5.32 15.81
N GLU A 130 7.40 -5.84 15.11
CA GLU A 130 6.53 -6.89 15.62
C GLU A 130 7.30 -8.20 15.80
N MET A 131 8.14 -8.56 14.84
CA MET A 131 9.03 -9.73 14.96
C MET A 131 9.88 -9.61 16.24
N MET A 132 10.55 -8.48 16.47
CA MET A 132 11.38 -8.26 17.67
C MET A 132 10.53 -8.38 18.96
N ARG A 133 9.34 -7.77 18.97
CA ARG A 133 8.45 -7.77 20.15
C ARG A 133 7.95 -9.18 20.47
N ARG A 134 7.51 -9.94 19.47
CA ARG A 134 7.02 -11.30 19.65
C ARG A 134 8.15 -12.28 19.98
N ALA A 135 9.35 -12.09 19.43
CA ALA A 135 10.53 -12.87 19.77
C ALA A 135 10.90 -12.76 21.25
N ALA A 136 10.73 -11.57 21.86
CA ALA A 136 11.03 -11.35 23.28
C ALA A 136 10.21 -12.25 24.24
N THR A 137 9.02 -12.69 23.81
CA THR A 137 8.11 -13.53 24.61
C THR A 137 7.93 -14.93 24.02
N ALA A 138 8.64 -15.25 22.95
CA ALA A 138 8.55 -16.54 22.27
C ALA A 138 9.24 -17.65 23.06
N HIS A 139 8.74 -18.87 22.87
CA HIS A 139 9.29 -20.07 23.48
C HIS A 139 9.60 -21.12 22.43
N MET A 140 10.72 -21.80 22.63
CA MET A 140 11.06 -22.96 21.83
C MET A 140 10.20 -24.17 22.23
N PRO A 141 10.09 -25.20 21.39
CA PRO A 141 9.26 -26.37 21.67
C PRO A 141 9.62 -27.12 22.95
N ASP A 142 10.85 -27.00 23.42
CA ASP A 142 11.34 -27.57 24.68
C ASP A 142 11.03 -26.70 25.92
N GLY A 143 10.29 -25.58 25.73
CA GLY A 143 9.90 -24.66 26.79
C GLY A 143 10.92 -23.56 27.12
N ARG A 144 12.12 -23.59 26.52
CA ARG A 144 13.11 -22.51 26.72
C ARG A 144 12.59 -21.20 26.09
N PRO A 145 12.79 -20.03 26.73
CA PRO A 145 12.55 -18.76 26.04
C PRO A 145 13.51 -18.60 24.86
N LEU A 146 12.98 -18.04 23.75
CA LEU A 146 13.81 -17.79 22.55
C LEU A 146 14.87 -16.71 22.80
N VAL A 147 14.52 -15.66 23.53
CA VAL A 147 15.38 -14.54 23.86
C VAL A 147 15.76 -14.60 25.34
N LYS A 148 17.05 -14.57 25.65
CA LYS A 148 17.58 -14.48 27.03
C LYS A 148 17.47 -13.07 27.57
N GLU A 149 17.85 -12.08 26.75
CA GLU A 149 17.95 -10.69 27.12
C GLU A 149 17.74 -9.79 25.91
N THR A 150 17.09 -8.64 26.14
CA THR A 150 17.01 -7.56 25.15
C THR A 150 17.78 -6.36 25.71
N ARG A 151 18.77 -5.86 24.98
CA ARG A 151 19.60 -4.70 25.36
C ARG A 151 19.40 -3.57 24.37
N ILE A 152 19.36 -2.34 24.89
CA ILE A 152 19.38 -1.15 24.05
C ILE A 152 20.83 -0.71 23.90
N LEU A 153 21.37 -0.81 22.71
CA LEU A 153 22.75 -0.40 22.39
C LEU A 153 22.85 1.09 22.10
N ASN A 154 21.78 1.68 21.58
CA ASN A 154 21.63 3.12 21.35
C ASN A 154 20.17 3.50 21.48
N GLU A 155 19.84 4.46 22.33
CA GLU A 155 18.45 4.93 22.50
C GLU A 155 17.95 5.72 21.30
N GLY A 156 18.84 6.38 20.56
CA GLY A 156 18.49 7.30 19.52
C GLY A 156 17.81 8.56 20.04
N LEU A 157 17.52 9.49 19.17
CA LEU A 157 16.66 10.64 19.48
C LEU A 157 15.26 10.41 18.92
N PRO A 158 14.20 10.88 19.62
CA PRO A 158 12.88 10.90 19.06
C PRO A 158 12.89 11.69 17.75
N ASP A 159 12.47 11.06 16.65
CA ASP A 159 12.36 11.75 15.38
C ASP A 159 11.18 12.74 15.44
N ALA A 160 11.46 14.02 15.36
CA ALA A 160 10.45 15.07 15.35
C ALA A 160 9.49 14.97 14.15
N THR A 161 9.89 14.24 13.12
CA THR A 161 9.04 13.99 11.94
C THR A 161 7.95 12.95 12.21
N LEU A 162 8.08 12.14 13.25
CA LEU A 162 7.13 11.10 13.65
C LEU A 162 5.86 11.62 14.32
N GLY A 163 5.72 12.93 14.51
CA GLY A 163 4.49 13.52 15.05
C GLY A 163 3.28 13.32 14.15
N PRO A 164 2.05 13.37 14.71
CA PRO A 164 0.83 13.18 13.93
C PRO A 164 0.70 14.25 12.84
N THR A 165 0.43 13.82 11.63
CA THR A 165 0.19 14.74 10.51
C THR A 165 -1.12 15.52 10.76
N PRO A 166 -1.10 16.87 10.72
CA PRO A 166 -2.31 17.67 10.84
C PRO A 166 -3.36 17.28 9.79
N TRP A 167 -4.64 17.24 10.17
CA TRP A 167 -5.73 16.77 9.32
C TRP A 167 -5.84 17.50 7.97
N TRP A 168 -5.49 18.82 7.91
CA TRP A 168 -5.51 19.60 6.66
C TRP A 168 -4.34 19.28 5.72
N LYS A 169 -3.35 18.53 6.18
CA LYS A 169 -2.27 17.99 5.33
C LYS A 169 -2.56 16.57 4.86
N ALA A 170 -3.63 15.94 5.34
CA ALA A 170 -3.98 14.57 5.00
C ALA A 170 -4.64 14.45 3.62
N PRO A 171 -4.49 13.30 2.91
CA PRO A 171 -5.10 13.07 1.59
C PRO A 171 -6.61 13.27 1.57
N LEU A 172 -7.31 12.85 2.64
CA LEU A 172 -8.76 12.96 2.74
C LEU A 172 -9.22 14.43 2.64
N PHE A 173 -8.56 15.34 3.33
CA PHE A 173 -8.89 16.76 3.26
C PHE A 173 -8.80 17.30 1.83
N TRP A 174 -7.68 17.01 1.16
CA TRP A 174 -7.45 17.50 -0.20
C TRP A 174 -8.36 16.82 -1.23
N SER A 175 -8.71 15.56 -1.02
CA SER A 175 -9.69 14.87 -1.88
C SER A 175 -11.08 15.48 -1.75
N ILE A 176 -11.50 15.89 -0.54
CA ILE A 176 -12.76 16.58 -0.32
C ILE A 176 -12.73 17.99 -0.95
N VAL A 177 -11.64 18.74 -0.77
CA VAL A 177 -11.48 20.07 -1.41
C VAL A 177 -11.58 19.93 -2.93
N LEU A 178 -10.91 18.97 -3.52
CA LEU A 178 -11.00 18.70 -4.96
C LEU A 178 -12.43 18.34 -5.38
N PHE A 179 -13.10 17.46 -4.63
CA PHE A 179 -14.48 17.07 -4.92
C PHE A 179 -15.44 18.28 -4.91
N VAL A 180 -15.33 19.15 -3.91
CA VAL A 180 -16.15 20.37 -3.83
C VAL A 180 -15.85 21.31 -4.99
N ALA A 181 -14.58 21.50 -5.34
CA ALA A 181 -14.17 22.33 -6.48
C ALA A 181 -14.72 21.77 -7.81
N VAL A 182 -14.59 20.46 -8.03
CA VAL A 182 -15.15 19.77 -9.21
C VAL A 182 -16.67 19.92 -9.26
N ALA A 183 -17.36 19.73 -8.12
CA ALA A 183 -18.81 19.89 -8.05
C ALA A 183 -19.23 21.33 -8.43
N ALA A 184 -18.54 22.34 -7.90
CA ALA A 184 -18.81 23.75 -8.24
C ALA A 184 -18.63 24.03 -9.74
N VAL A 185 -17.53 23.52 -10.33
CA VAL A 185 -17.30 23.67 -11.78
C VAL A 185 -18.37 22.92 -12.58
N CYS A 186 -18.75 21.70 -12.21
CA CYS A 186 -19.81 20.95 -12.89
C CYS A 186 -21.16 21.71 -12.86
N VAL A 187 -21.52 22.32 -11.73
CA VAL A 187 -22.74 23.14 -11.63
C VAL A 187 -22.65 24.35 -12.58
N CYS A 188 -21.52 25.05 -12.62
CA CYS A 188 -21.32 26.17 -13.55
C CYS A 188 -21.38 25.72 -15.01
N ASP A 189 -20.77 24.60 -15.35
CA ASP A 189 -20.76 24.03 -16.69
C ASP A 189 -22.17 23.63 -17.16
N ILE A 190 -22.96 23.00 -16.28
CA ILE A 190 -24.36 22.63 -16.56
C ILE A 190 -25.23 23.87 -16.77
N ARG A 191 -25.01 24.93 -15.99
CA ARG A 191 -25.76 26.23 -16.15
C ARG A 191 -25.40 26.93 -17.46
N ARG A 192 -24.11 26.87 -17.85
CA ARG A 192 -23.59 27.49 -19.08
C ARG A 192 -23.75 26.63 -20.31
N VAL A 193 -24.18 25.38 -20.14
CA VAL A 193 -24.22 24.33 -21.20
C VAL A 193 -22.88 24.21 -21.95
N ARG A 194 -21.77 24.27 -21.19
CA ARG A 194 -20.39 24.27 -21.72
C ARG A 194 -19.47 23.48 -20.82
N LEU A 195 -18.65 22.61 -21.41
CA LEU A 195 -17.67 21.79 -20.69
C LEU A 195 -16.37 22.54 -20.43
N SER A 196 -15.87 22.46 -19.20
CA SER A 196 -14.51 22.86 -18.80
C SER A 196 -13.51 21.76 -19.19
N ARG A 197 -13.16 21.67 -20.50
CA ARG A 197 -12.38 20.57 -21.07
C ARG A 197 -11.06 20.31 -20.35
N TRP A 198 -10.37 21.36 -19.86
CA TRP A 198 -9.12 21.23 -19.13
C TRP A 198 -9.29 20.46 -17.82
N LEU A 199 -10.35 20.73 -17.07
CA LEU A 199 -10.65 20.00 -15.83
C LEU A 199 -10.91 18.52 -16.14
N TRP A 200 -11.74 18.24 -17.16
CA TRP A 200 -12.00 16.87 -17.64
C TRP A 200 -10.73 16.16 -18.00
N SER A 201 -9.97 16.77 -18.89
CA SER A 201 -8.72 16.19 -19.40
C SER A 201 -7.74 15.93 -18.26
N SER A 202 -7.48 16.91 -17.39
CA SER A 202 -6.55 16.76 -16.26
C SER A 202 -6.95 15.63 -15.33
N TYR A 203 -8.22 15.57 -14.94
CA TYR A 203 -8.71 14.54 -14.02
C TYR A 203 -8.57 13.13 -14.64
N PHE A 204 -9.11 12.93 -15.83
CA PHE A 204 -9.11 11.60 -16.44
C PHE A 204 -7.74 11.15 -16.94
N LEU A 205 -6.89 12.05 -17.39
CA LEU A 205 -5.49 11.72 -17.71
C LEU A 205 -4.73 11.28 -16.44
N SER A 206 -4.89 11.99 -15.34
CA SER A 206 -4.26 11.60 -14.06
C SER A 206 -4.77 10.24 -13.59
N ALA A 207 -6.09 10.02 -13.66
CA ALA A 207 -6.71 8.73 -13.33
C ALA A 207 -6.22 7.59 -14.24
N GLY A 208 -6.07 7.88 -15.53
CA GLY A 208 -5.57 6.91 -16.51
C GLY A 208 -4.10 6.55 -16.33
N VAL A 209 -3.25 7.54 -16.02
CA VAL A 209 -1.83 7.30 -15.70
C VAL A 209 -1.71 6.44 -14.44
N ALA A 210 -2.43 6.80 -13.36
CA ALA A 210 -2.50 5.96 -12.16
C ALA A 210 -3.03 4.55 -12.49
N GLY A 211 -4.02 4.46 -13.36
CA GLY A 211 -4.58 3.20 -13.85
C GLY A 211 -3.58 2.33 -14.61
N CYS A 212 -2.70 2.92 -15.41
CA CYS A 212 -1.62 2.18 -16.07
C CYS A 212 -0.66 1.57 -15.03
N VAL A 213 -0.31 2.32 -13.98
CA VAL A 213 0.54 1.80 -12.90
C VAL A 213 -0.14 0.66 -12.16
N ILE A 214 -1.41 0.81 -11.79
CA ILE A 214 -2.15 -0.26 -11.09
C ILE A 214 -2.33 -1.47 -12.00
N ALA A 215 -2.65 -1.29 -13.27
CA ALA A 215 -2.77 -2.38 -14.23
C ALA A 215 -1.44 -3.13 -14.39
N PHE A 216 -0.31 -2.43 -14.45
CA PHE A 216 1.00 -3.04 -14.44
C PHE A 216 1.22 -3.89 -13.17
N LEU A 217 0.90 -3.33 -11.99
CA LEU A 217 1.05 -4.04 -10.72
C LEU A 217 0.17 -5.28 -10.61
N VAL A 218 -1.06 -5.23 -11.16
CA VAL A 218 -2.03 -6.33 -11.06
C VAL A 218 -1.77 -7.43 -12.10
N PHE A 219 -1.40 -7.08 -13.35
CA PHE A 219 -1.37 -8.03 -14.46
C PHE A 219 0.04 -8.45 -14.88
N ILE A 220 1.05 -7.64 -14.58
CA ILE A 220 2.43 -7.88 -15.04
C ILE A 220 3.37 -8.14 -13.87
N SER A 221 3.19 -7.41 -12.76
CA SER A 221 4.01 -7.61 -11.56
C SER A 221 3.67 -8.96 -10.90
N GLU A 222 4.69 -9.62 -10.44
CA GLU A 222 4.55 -10.90 -9.72
C GLU A 222 4.27 -10.72 -8.22
N HIS A 223 3.95 -9.49 -7.78
CA HIS A 223 3.62 -9.19 -6.40
C HIS A 223 2.17 -9.56 -6.11
N GLU A 224 1.94 -10.74 -5.51
CA GLU A 224 0.61 -11.23 -5.15
C GLU A 224 -0.21 -10.23 -4.31
N SER A 225 0.46 -9.41 -3.50
CA SER A 225 -0.16 -8.41 -2.64
C SER A 225 -0.89 -7.28 -3.40
N THR A 226 -0.63 -7.12 -4.69
CA THR A 226 -1.24 -6.07 -5.53
C THR A 226 -2.55 -6.49 -6.18
N SER A 227 -2.87 -7.79 -6.16
CA SER A 227 -4.03 -8.38 -6.86
C SER A 227 -4.91 -9.19 -5.90
N PRO A 228 -6.25 -9.26 -6.17
CA PRO A 228 -7.01 -8.41 -7.06
C PRO A 228 -7.18 -6.99 -6.50
N ASN A 229 -7.28 -5.97 -7.37
CA ASN A 229 -7.42 -4.57 -6.94
C ASN A 229 -8.68 -3.95 -7.55
N ALA A 230 -9.70 -3.72 -6.72
CA ALA A 230 -10.98 -3.15 -7.12
C ALA A 230 -10.87 -1.71 -7.65
N LEU A 231 -9.79 -1.00 -7.32
CA LEU A 231 -9.54 0.36 -7.81
C LEU A 231 -9.37 0.41 -9.33
N LEU A 232 -9.07 -0.71 -10.00
CA LEU A 232 -9.01 -0.78 -11.47
C LEU A 232 -10.35 -0.45 -12.15
N VAL A 233 -11.47 -0.57 -11.46
CA VAL A 233 -12.77 -0.12 -12.00
C VAL A 233 -12.79 1.40 -12.17
N TRP A 234 -12.20 2.12 -11.26
CA TRP A 234 -12.09 3.58 -11.30
C TRP A 234 -10.82 4.05 -12.00
N LEU A 235 -9.66 3.56 -11.56
CA LEU A 235 -8.34 3.89 -12.09
C LEU A 235 -7.93 2.81 -13.10
N ASN A 236 -8.22 3.02 -14.36
CA ASN A 236 -7.85 2.10 -15.44
C ASN A 236 -7.26 2.85 -16.64
N PRO A 237 -6.45 2.18 -17.48
CA PRO A 237 -5.81 2.82 -18.63
C PRO A 237 -6.78 3.48 -19.61
N LEU A 238 -8.03 3.02 -19.70
CA LEU A 238 -9.04 3.58 -20.61
C LEU A 238 -9.46 5.00 -20.23
N GLN A 239 -9.19 5.44 -19.00
CA GLN A 239 -9.40 6.84 -18.59
C GLN A 239 -8.52 7.81 -19.38
N LEU A 240 -7.38 7.37 -19.94
CA LEU A 240 -6.60 8.17 -20.90
C LEU A 240 -7.43 8.53 -22.13
N VAL A 241 -8.22 7.58 -22.63
CA VAL A 241 -9.14 7.82 -23.76
C VAL A 241 -10.17 8.90 -23.38
N THR A 242 -10.75 8.81 -22.17
CA THR A 242 -11.69 9.81 -21.66
C THR A 242 -11.04 11.20 -21.62
N GLY A 243 -9.82 11.31 -21.08
CA GLY A 243 -9.10 12.59 -20.96
C GLY A 243 -8.70 13.21 -22.30
N LEU A 244 -8.43 12.40 -23.31
CA LEU A 244 -8.01 12.86 -24.65
C LEU A 244 -9.20 13.15 -25.56
N CYS A 245 -10.24 12.28 -25.55
CA CYS A 245 -11.36 12.33 -26.49
C CYS A 245 -12.18 13.63 -26.39
N VAL A 246 -12.18 14.31 -25.24
CA VAL A 246 -12.89 15.59 -25.05
C VAL A 246 -12.43 16.69 -26.03
N TRP A 247 -11.24 16.54 -26.65
CA TRP A 247 -10.68 17.49 -27.59
C TRP A 247 -11.03 17.19 -29.06
N TRP A 248 -11.49 15.97 -29.38
CA TRP A 248 -11.71 15.54 -30.75
C TRP A 248 -13.19 15.20 -31.02
N ARG A 249 -13.81 15.94 -31.93
CA ARG A 249 -15.21 15.67 -32.34
C ARG A 249 -15.44 14.26 -32.88
N LYS A 250 -14.44 13.69 -33.54
CA LYS A 250 -14.51 12.33 -34.11
C LYS A 250 -14.52 11.22 -33.06
N ALA A 251 -13.98 11.49 -31.86
CA ALA A 251 -13.91 10.54 -30.75
C ALA A 251 -15.15 10.58 -29.83
N ARG A 252 -16.19 11.32 -30.22
CA ARG A 252 -17.38 11.57 -29.42
C ARG A 252 -18.09 10.30 -28.93
N ALA A 253 -18.16 9.26 -29.75
CA ALA A 253 -18.78 8.01 -29.36
C ALA A 253 -18.04 7.36 -28.18
N ALA A 254 -16.70 7.32 -28.23
CA ALA A 254 -15.87 6.82 -27.15
C ALA A 254 -16.02 7.67 -25.90
N GLU A 255 -16.06 9.01 -26.03
CA GLU A 255 -16.27 9.93 -24.91
C GLU A 255 -17.60 9.69 -24.20
N ILE A 256 -18.70 9.50 -24.96
CA ILE A 256 -20.02 9.16 -24.41
C ILE A 256 -19.95 7.85 -23.61
N VAL A 257 -19.41 6.80 -24.21
CA VAL A 257 -19.31 5.48 -23.58
C VAL A 257 -18.52 5.57 -22.27
N MET A 258 -17.37 6.25 -22.27
CA MET A 258 -16.52 6.37 -21.10
C MET A 258 -17.17 7.22 -19.98
N ASN A 259 -17.91 8.28 -20.30
CA ASN A 259 -18.62 9.06 -19.29
C ASN A 259 -19.77 8.26 -18.66
N TYR A 260 -20.53 7.47 -19.45
CA TYR A 260 -21.52 6.55 -18.89
C TYR A 260 -20.89 5.43 -18.09
N TYR A 261 -19.73 4.90 -18.52
CA TYR A 261 -18.95 3.96 -17.71
C TYR A 261 -18.62 4.55 -16.32
N ASN A 262 -18.14 5.79 -16.25
CA ASN A 262 -17.82 6.46 -14.99
C ASN A 262 -19.05 6.65 -14.09
N ILE A 263 -20.22 6.93 -14.66
CA ILE A 263 -21.46 7.02 -13.89
C ILE A 263 -21.85 5.65 -13.33
N ILE A 264 -21.89 4.64 -14.18
CA ILE A 264 -22.47 3.32 -13.86
C ILE A 264 -21.46 2.48 -13.08
N ALA A 265 -20.28 2.22 -13.64
CA ALA A 265 -19.31 1.30 -13.05
C ALA A 265 -18.66 1.87 -11.80
N VAL A 266 -18.20 3.14 -11.84
CA VAL A 266 -17.60 3.78 -10.66
C VAL A 266 -18.66 4.10 -9.62
N GLY A 267 -19.87 4.52 -10.03
CA GLY A 267 -21.00 4.71 -9.13
C GLY A 267 -21.42 3.40 -8.43
N ALA A 268 -21.50 2.29 -9.18
CA ALA A 268 -21.76 0.97 -8.61
C ALA A 268 -20.64 0.55 -7.64
N LEU A 269 -19.37 0.78 -7.99
CA LEU A 269 -18.24 0.49 -7.12
C LEU A 269 -18.35 1.22 -5.78
N LEU A 270 -18.74 2.51 -5.80
CA LEU A 270 -18.96 3.28 -4.57
C LEU A 270 -20.03 2.66 -3.67
N LEU A 271 -21.14 2.18 -4.28
CA LEU A 271 -22.25 1.56 -3.54
C LEU A 271 -21.91 0.18 -3.00
N VAL A 272 -21.15 -0.60 -3.77
CA VAL A 272 -20.80 -1.99 -3.43
C VAL A 272 -19.56 -2.06 -2.53
N TRP A 273 -18.81 -0.97 -2.38
CA TRP A 273 -17.55 -0.98 -1.62
C TRP A 273 -17.65 -1.59 -0.23
N PRO A 274 -18.68 -1.33 0.58
CA PRO A 274 -18.79 -1.92 1.92
C PRO A 274 -18.93 -3.46 1.94
N PHE A 275 -19.26 -4.06 0.81
CA PHE A 275 -19.54 -5.49 0.68
C PHE A 275 -18.41 -6.28 0.00
N GLN A 276 -17.38 -5.58 -0.50
CA GLN A 276 -16.24 -6.23 -1.14
C GLN A 276 -15.03 -6.32 -0.16
N PRO A 277 -14.11 -7.28 -0.34
CA PRO A 277 -13.08 -7.57 0.66
C PRO A 277 -12.00 -6.49 0.81
N GLN A 278 -11.76 -5.65 -0.22
CA GLN A 278 -10.67 -4.66 -0.18
C GLN A 278 -11.03 -3.45 0.68
N SER A 279 -10.26 -3.18 1.73
CA SER A 279 -10.37 -1.96 2.52
C SER A 279 -9.91 -0.73 1.75
N ALA A 280 -10.76 0.32 1.67
CA ALA A 280 -10.41 1.58 1.02
C ALA A 280 -9.66 2.54 1.92
N ASN A 281 -8.80 3.38 1.31
CA ASN A 281 -8.44 4.65 1.93
C ASN A 281 -9.63 5.61 1.82
N PRO A 282 -10.06 6.27 2.91
CA PRO A 282 -11.20 7.19 2.86
C PRO A 282 -11.09 8.29 1.80
N ALA A 283 -9.88 8.70 1.44
CA ALA A 283 -9.64 9.71 0.41
C ALA A 283 -10.05 9.25 -1.00
N PHE A 284 -10.20 7.95 -1.25
CA PHE A 284 -10.62 7.46 -2.57
C PHE A 284 -12.09 7.77 -2.87
N PHE A 285 -12.97 7.82 -1.86
CA PHE A 285 -14.39 8.06 -2.07
C PHE A 285 -14.70 9.43 -2.70
N PRO A 286 -14.20 10.58 -2.19
CA PRO A 286 -14.36 11.86 -2.86
C PRO A 286 -13.74 11.88 -4.26
N LEU A 287 -12.59 11.23 -4.45
CA LEU A 287 -11.95 11.15 -5.77
C LEU A 287 -12.79 10.35 -6.77
N MET A 288 -13.30 9.17 -6.39
CA MET A 288 -14.26 8.43 -7.23
C MET A 288 -15.53 9.23 -7.51
N GLY A 289 -16.02 9.97 -6.50
CA GLY A 289 -17.14 10.89 -6.65
C GLY A 289 -16.90 11.95 -7.73
N CYS A 290 -15.68 12.46 -7.90
CA CYS A 290 -15.33 13.35 -8.99
C CYS A 290 -15.59 12.72 -10.36
N ALA A 291 -15.23 11.45 -10.58
CA ALA A 291 -15.47 10.76 -11.84
C ALA A 291 -16.97 10.68 -12.16
N VAL A 292 -17.77 10.34 -11.15
CA VAL A 292 -19.24 10.25 -11.29
C VAL A 292 -19.85 11.61 -11.58
N LEU A 293 -19.41 12.67 -10.87
CA LEU A 293 -19.90 14.05 -11.10
C LEU A 293 -19.55 14.55 -12.49
N LEU A 294 -18.32 14.37 -12.92
CA LEU A 294 -17.85 14.73 -14.25
C LEU A 294 -18.68 14.00 -15.32
N GLY A 295 -18.78 12.67 -15.23
CA GLY A 295 -19.60 11.88 -16.16
C GLY A 295 -21.06 12.36 -16.19
N SER A 296 -21.67 12.60 -15.03
CA SER A 296 -23.06 13.07 -14.94
C SER A 296 -23.26 14.47 -15.54
N ALA A 297 -22.36 15.39 -15.26
CA ALA A 297 -22.40 16.72 -15.86
C ALA A 297 -22.24 16.66 -17.36
N TYR A 298 -21.35 15.81 -17.87
CA TYR A 298 -21.23 15.55 -19.31
C TYR A 298 -22.55 15.08 -19.92
N ALA A 299 -23.19 14.05 -19.34
CA ALA A 299 -24.45 13.52 -19.83
C ALA A 299 -25.56 14.56 -19.87
N ILE A 300 -25.68 15.39 -18.81
CA ILE A 300 -26.68 16.48 -18.71
C ILE A 300 -26.42 17.54 -19.79
N ILE A 301 -25.18 17.96 -19.98
CA ILE A 301 -24.81 18.97 -20.97
C ILE A 301 -25.05 18.44 -22.38
N ALA A 302 -24.66 17.18 -22.63
CA ALA A 302 -24.89 16.51 -23.89
C ALA A 302 -26.37 16.47 -24.26
N HIS A 303 -27.25 16.21 -23.29
CA HIS A 303 -28.70 16.17 -23.51
C HIS A 303 -29.28 17.57 -23.75
N LYS A 304 -28.81 18.60 -23.04
CA LYS A 304 -29.29 19.98 -23.19
C LYS A 304 -28.77 20.70 -24.43
N SER A 305 -27.62 20.31 -24.94
CA SER A 305 -26.98 20.99 -26.06
C SER A 305 -27.57 20.57 -27.40
N SER A 306 -28.07 21.56 -28.18
CA SER A 306 -28.44 21.36 -29.59
C SER A 306 -27.23 20.93 -30.47
N TYR A 307 -26.02 21.14 -29.97
CA TYR A 307 -24.77 20.69 -30.57
C TYR A 307 -24.68 19.17 -30.69
N PHE A 308 -25.39 18.44 -29.84
CA PHE A 308 -25.51 16.98 -29.89
C PHE A 308 -26.66 16.52 -30.81
N LYS A 309 -27.56 17.39 -31.22
CA LYS A 309 -28.70 17.06 -32.09
C LYS A 309 -28.43 17.22 -33.59
N ARG A 310 -27.31 17.84 -33.99
CA ARG A 310 -26.93 17.88 -35.42
C ARG A 310 -25.93 16.78 -35.72
N LYS A 311 -26.38 15.88 -36.63
CA LYS A 311 -25.62 14.78 -37.22
C LYS A 311 -24.28 15.25 -37.80
#